data_3440f52e1049bca9c87968f7802c3036
#
_entry.id   3440f52e1049bca9c87968f7802c3036
#
_cell.length_a   1.000
_cell.length_b   1.000
_cell.length_c   1.000
_cell.angle_alpha   90.00
_cell.angle_beta   90.00
_cell.angle_gamma   90.00
#
_symmetry.space_group_name_H-M   'P 1'
#
loop_
_entity.id
_entity.type
_entity.pdbx_description
1 polymer ?
#
loop_
_entity_poly.entity_id
_entity_poly.type
_entity_poly.pdbx_seq_one_letter_code
_entity_poly.pdbx_strand_id
1 'polypeptide(L)'
;MRIKHMMILSALCLSMMATSCSSHSTETAPETTKKEVAIQLYSVRDLVKDGSNLDQILKDLADMGYTSVEAANYNDGKFYGKTPQEFKQMVEKNGMTVLSSHTTHGLSDEELASGDFTEALKWWDQCIAAHKEAGMEYIVTPYLSVPKTLKDLQTYCDYYNEVGKRCQAARSEE
;
A
#
# COMPACT_ATOMS: atom_id res chain seq x y z
N MET A 1 65.35 41.01 -23.71
CA MET A 1 66.01 41.94 -22.78
C MET A 1 65.59 41.47 -21.38
N ARG A 2 66.49 40.76 -20.73
CA ARG A 2 67.10 41.08 -19.46
C ARG A 2 66.06 41.20 -18.34
N ILE A 3 66.09 40.58 -17.25
CA ILE A 3 67.13 40.01 -16.33
C ILE A 3 66.44 39.90 -14.98
N LYS A 4 66.55 38.77 -14.40
CA LYS A 4 67.26 38.45 -13.16
C LYS A 4 66.47 38.62 -11.83
N HIS A 5 66.62 37.57 -11.15
CA HIS A 5 67.15 37.33 -9.80
C HIS A 5 66.11 37.51 -8.68
N MET A 6 66.11 36.84 -7.66
CA MET A 6 67.00 35.83 -7.01
C MET A 6 66.32 35.47 -5.67
N MET A 7 66.38 34.24 -5.40
CA MET A 7 66.40 33.64 -4.06
C MET A 7 66.40 34.58 -2.85
N ILE A 8 65.63 34.26 -1.85
CA ILE A 8 66.18 34.09 -0.49
C ILE A 8 65.38 33.01 0.26
N LEU A 9 66.10 32.03 0.68
CA LEU A 9 65.81 30.96 1.62
C LEU A 9 65.75 31.57 3.02
N SER A 10 64.75 31.24 3.81
CA SER A 10 64.88 31.23 5.26
C SER A 10 63.86 30.27 5.84
N ALA A 11 64.48 29.22 6.32
CA ALA A 11 63.86 28.27 7.24
C ALA A 11 63.62 28.93 8.59
N LEU A 12 62.46 28.69 9.17
CA LEU A 12 62.38 28.60 10.63
C LEU A 12 61.14 27.75 11.07
N CYS A 13 61.45 26.59 11.46
CA CYS A 13 60.97 25.85 12.64
C CYS A 13 59.57 26.04 13.16
N LEU A 14 58.81 24.95 13.10
CA LEU A 14 58.34 24.22 14.30
C LEU A 14 57.34 24.93 15.18
N SER A 15 56.06 24.61 14.99
CA SER A 15 55.18 24.28 16.11
C SER A 15 54.04 23.40 15.59
N MET A 16 54.21 22.10 15.81
CA MET A 16 53.12 21.13 15.77
C MET A 16 52.21 21.44 16.93
N MET A 17 51.07 22.05 16.64
CA MET A 17 49.88 21.91 17.48
C MET A 17 48.97 20.91 16.79
N ALA A 18 49.05 19.66 17.22
CA ALA A 18 48.06 18.66 16.92
C ALA A 18 46.76 19.05 17.59
N THR A 19 45.93 19.82 16.85
CA THR A 19 44.52 19.96 17.19
C THR A 19 43.87 18.67 16.73
N SER A 20 43.80 17.69 17.62
CA SER A 20 42.96 16.51 17.49
C SER A 20 41.52 17.02 17.48
N CYS A 21 41.01 17.33 16.32
CA CYS A 21 39.54 17.38 16.10
C CYS A 21 39.09 15.94 16.21
N SER A 22 38.67 15.59 17.42
CA SER A 22 37.81 14.46 17.67
C SER A 22 36.50 14.74 16.93
N SER A 23 36.42 14.36 15.65
CA SER A 23 35.15 14.22 14.98
C SER A 23 34.39 13.13 15.70
N HIS A 24 33.60 13.54 16.66
CA HIS A 24 32.56 12.71 17.23
C HIS A 24 31.58 12.46 16.07
N SER A 25 31.87 11.48 15.24
CA SER A 25 30.87 10.88 14.39
C SER A 25 29.88 10.26 15.36
N THR A 26 28.78 10.99 15.58
CA THR A 26 27.57 10.41 16.15
C THR A 26 27.18 9.33 15.16
N GLU A 27 27.59 8.11 15.43
CA GLU A 27 27.08 6.93 14.79
C GLU A 27 25.61 6.89 15.15
N THR A 28 24.77 7.46 14.26
CA THR A 28 23.32 7.29 14.31
C THR A 28 23.13 5.79 14.22
N ALA A 29 22.71 5.20 15.34
CA ALA A 29 22.29 3.81 15.35
C ALA A 29 21.33 3.61 14.16
N PRO A 30 21.47 2.52 13.41
CA PRO A 30 20.58 2.29 12.27
C PRO A 30 19.16 2.39 12.80
N GLU A 31 18.41 3.33 12.22
CA GLU A 31 16.97 3.48 12.48
C GLU A 31 16.38 2.10 12.21
N THR A 32 16.01 1.38 13.24
CA THR A 32 15.34 0.09 13.10
C THR A 32 14.00 0.40 12.47
N THR A 33 13.92 0.34 11.14
CA THR A 33 12.67 0.43 10.41
C THR A 33 11.73 -0.59 11.02
N LYS A 34 10.73 -0.11 11.75
CA LYS A 34 9.74 -0.97 12.38
C LYS A 34 9.15 -1.82 11.26
N LYS A 35 9.31 -3.13 11.36
CA LYS A 35 8.85 -4.04 10.33
C LYS A 35 7.34 -3.95 10.24
N GLU A 36 6.82 -3.60 9.06
CA GLU A 36 5.40 -3.60 8.81
C GLU A 36 4.89 -5.03 8.70
N VAL A 37 3.82 -5.33 9.44
CA VAL A 37 3.17 -6.64 9.44
C VAL A 37 1.68 -6.45 9.24
N ALA A 38 1.18 -6.90 8.10
CA ALA A 38 -0.25 -6.85 7.78
C ALA A 38 -0.96 -8.16 8.16
N ILE A 39 -2.23 -8.05 8.51
CA ILE A 39 -3.12 -9.19 8.70
C ILE A 39 -4.34 -9.05 7.80
N GLN A 40 -4.70 -10.15 7.13
CA GLN A 40 -5.96 -10.26 6.42
C GLN A 40 -7.08 -10.57 7.43
N LEU A 41 -8.09 -9.71 7.50
CA LEU A 41 -9.20 -9.86 8.45
C LEU A 41 -10.05 -11.13 8.20
N TYR A 42 -9.91 -11.75 7.03
CA TYR A 42 -10.51 -13.07 6.77
C TYR A 42 -9.94 -14.15 7.69
N SER A 43 -8.71 -14.01 8.17
CA SER A 43 -8.07 -14.94 9.10
C SER A 43 -8.77 -14.98 10.46
N VAL A 44 -9.46 -13.90 10.82
CA VAL A 44 -10.22 -13.74 12.06
C VAL A 44 -11.73 -13.61 11.81
N ARG A 45 -12.22 -13.99 10.64
CA ARG A 45 -13.61 -13.83 10.21
C ARG A 45 -14.64 -14.39 11.21
N ASP A 46 -14.30 -15.50 11.84
CA ASP A 46 -15.19 -16.15 12.81
C ASP A 46 -15.38 -15.31 14.09
N LEU A 47 -14.46 -14.39 14.35
CA LEU A 47 -14.49 -13.45 15.47
C LEU A 47 -15.18 -12.14 15.10
N VAL A 48 -15.10 -11.70 13.85
CA VAL A 48 -15.61 -10.38 13.39
C VAL A 48 -17.13 -10.32 13.36
N LYS A 49 -17.83 -11.46 13.27
CA LYS A 49 -19.30 -11.55 13.21
C LYS A 49 -19.89 -10.62 12.14
N ASP A 50 -20.82 -9.76 12.56
CA ASP A 50 -21.52 -8.76 11.73
C ASP A 50 -20.80 -7.38 11.69
N GLY A 51 -19.57 -7.31 12.19
CA GLY A 51 -18.81 -6.06 12.31
C GLY A 51 -19.10 -5.25 13.57
N SER A 52 -20.00 -5.68 14.44
CA SER A 52 -20.34 -4.96 15.69
C SER A 52 -19.19 -4.90 16.69
N ASN A 53 -18.31 -5.89 16.65
CA ASN A 53 -17.13 -6.01 17.52
C ASN A 53 -15.80 -5.70 16.80
N LEU A 54 -15.85 -5.19 15.57
CA LEU A 54 -14.66 -4.98 14.74
C LEU A 54 -13.63 -4.08 15.43
N ASP A 55 -14.07 -3.05 16.12
CA ASP A 55 -13.18 -2.12 16.82
C ASP A 55 -12.34 -2.83 17.90
N GLN A 56 -12.94 -3.71 18.68
CA GLN A 56 -12.20 -4.50 19.68
C GLN A 56 -11.21 -5.46 19.02
N ILE A 57 -11.60 -6.10 17.92
CA ILE A 57 -10.73 -6.99 17.15
C ILE A 57 -9.51 -6.21 16.62
N LEU A 58 -9.72 -5.03 16.05
CA LEU A 58 -8.64 -4.18 15.55
C LEU A 58 -7.68 -3.77 16.66
N LYS A 59 -8.22 -3.44 17.84
CA LYS A 59 -7.40 -3.13 19.01
C LYS A 59 -6.54 -4.34 19.43
N ASP A 60 -7.12 -5.51 19.52
CA ASP A 60 -6.42 -6.73 19.91
C ASP A 60 -5.31 -7.07 18.90
N LEU A 61 -5.56 -6.89 17.60
CA LEU A 61 -4.58 -7.09 16.53
C LEU A 61 -3.42 -6.08 16.62
N ALA A 62 -3.72 -4.82 16.90
CA ALA A 62 -2.71 -3.78 17.12
C ALA A 62 -1.84 -4.10 18.36
N ASP A 63 -2.45 -4.54 19.44
CA ASP A 63 -1.75 -4.96 20.67
C ASP A 63 -0.84 -6.18 20.43
N MET A 64 -1.16 -7.04 19.44
CA MET A 64 -0.32 -8.15 18.98
C MET A 64 0.84 -7.68 18.08
N GLY A 65 0.87 -6.42 17.66
CA GLY A 65 1.94 -5.83 16.85
C GLY A 65 1.68 -5.78 15.34
N TYR A 66 0.46 -6.04 14.88
CA TYR A 66 0.09 -5.79 13.50
C TYR A 66 0.02 -4.28 13.25
N THR A 67 0.51 -3.86 12.08
CA THR A 67 0.59 -2.44 11.68
C THR A 67 -0.39 -2.09 10.56
N SER A 68 -0.91 -3.09 9.87
CA SER A 68 -1.81 -2.90 8.73
C SER A 68 -2.84 -4.00 8.64
N VAL A 69 -3.95 -3.72 7.99
CA VAL A 69 -5.01 -4.71 7.72
C VAL A 69 -5.32 -4.80 6.23
N GLU A 70 -5.65 -6.01 5.79
CA GLU A 70 -6.36 -6.25 4.55
C GLU A 70 -7.81 -6.58 4.87
N ALA A 71 -8.77 -5.78 4.39
CA ALA A 71 -10.19 -6.05 4.53
C ALA A 71 -10.59 -7.26 3.67
N ALA A 72 -11.66 -7.96 4.07
CA ALA A 72 -12.18 -9.11 3.32
C ALA A 72 -13.72 -9.16 3.29
N ASN A 73 -14.34 -8.00 3.46
CA ASN A 73 -15.80 -7.84 3.44
C ASN A 73 -16.13 -6.49 2.81
N TYR A 74 -16.02 -6.44 1.47
CA TYR A 74 -16.56 -5.32 0.71
C TYR A 74 -17.94 -5.70 0.19
N ASN A 75 -18.93 -4.86 0.46
CA ASN A 75 -20.27 -5.03 -0.05
C ASN A 75 -20.95 -3.68 -0.23
N ASP A 76 -21.42 -3.40 -1.45
CA ASP A 76 -22.21 -2.21 -1.77
C ASP A 76 -21.61 -0.89 -1.22
N GLY A 77 -20.33 -0.65 -1.54
CA GLY A 77 -19.60 0.55 -1.12
C GLY A 77 -19.19 0.59 0.35
N LYS A 78 -19.33 -0.50 1.10
CA LYS A 78 -19.06 -0.57 2.53
C LYS A 78 -18.08 -1.67 2.88
N PHE A 79 -17.36 -1.48 4.01
CA PHE A 79 -16.49 -2.47 4.63
C PHE A 79 -17.03 -2.83 6.01
N TYR A 80 -17.41 -4.09 6.21
CA TYR A 80 -18.01 -4.55 7.48
C TYR A 80 -19.21 -3.69 7.92
N GLY A 81 -20.03 -3.26 6.95
CA GLY A 81 -21.20 -2.40 7.17
C GLY A 81 -20.90 -0.93 7.47
N LYS A 82 -19.63 -0.53 7.49
CA LYS A 82 -19.17 0.85 7.69
C LYS A 82 -18.92 1.54 6.35
N THR A 83 -19.10 2.87 6.29
CA THR A 83 -18.61 3.63 5.16
C THR A 83 -17.09 3.52 5.03
N PRO A 84 -16.48 3.78 3.87
CA PRO A 84 -15.04 3.73 3.69
C PRO A 84 -14.28 4.59 4.71
N GLN A 85 -14.77 5.80 4.96
CA GLN A 85 -14.17 6.71 5.95
C GLN A 85 -14.30 6.22 7.39
N GLU A 86 -15.47 5.69 7.78
CA GLU A 86 -15.66 5.12 9.11
C GLU A 86 -14.75 3.92 9.35
N PHE A 87 -14.60 3.05 8.34
CA PHE A 87 -13.69 1.90 8.42
C PHE A 87 -12.23 2.36 8.54
N LYS A 88 -11.79 3.31 7.71
CA LYS A 88 -10.47 3.93 7.78
C LYS A 88 -10.18 4.49 9.17
N GLN A 89 -11.05 5.35 9.67
CA GLN A 89 -10.91 5.97 10.99
C GLN A 89 -10.84 4.92 12.12
N MET A 90 -11.62 3.85 12.01
CA MET A 90 -11.62 2.76 12.98
C MET A 90 -10.29 2.01 13.00
N VAL A 91 -9.65 1.80 11.86
CA VAL A 91 -8.34 1.17 11.76
C VAL A 91 -7.25 2.12 12.28
N GLU A 92 -7.27 3.40 11.84
CA GLU A 92 -6.26 4.40 12.17
C GLU A 92 -6.25 4.76 13.67
N LYS A 93 -7.41 4.83 14.33
CA LYS A 93 -7.46 5.10 15.77
C LYS A 93 -6.81 4.00 16.62
N ASN A 94 -6.69 2.79 16.07
CA ASN A 94 -5.97 1.68 16.69
C ASN A 94 -4.48 1.62 16.26
N GLY A 95 -3.97 2.66 15.59
CA GLY A 95 -2.56 2.78 15.22
C GLY A 95 -2.15 1.91 14.04
N MET A 96 -3.09 1.44 13.24
CA MET A 96 -2.87 0.65 12.03
C MET A 96 -3.25 1.42 10.77
N THR A 97 -2.88 0.89 9.60
CA THR A 97 -3.29 1.40 8.29
C THR A 97 -4.15 0.38 7.54
N VAL A 98 -4.99 0.87 6.62
CA VAL A 98 -5.74 0.00 5.71
C VAL A 98 -4.90 -0.18 4.45
N LEU A 99 -4.31 -1.36 4.28
CA LEU A 99 -3.40 -1.62 3.16
C LEU A 99 -4.15 -2.01 1.89
N SER A 100 -5.11 -2.92 2.00
CA SER A 100 -5.77 -3.55 0.86
C SER A 100 -7.13 -4.12 1.22
N SER A 101 -7.81 -4.61 0.21
CA SER A 101 -9.03 -5.38 0.38
C SER A 101 -9.06 -6.59 -0.55
N HIS A 102 -9.52 -7.68 -0.01
CA HIS A 102 -9.85 -8.92 -0.68
C HIS A 102 -11.22 -8.79 -1.32
N THR A 103 -11.25 -8.47 -2.63
CA THR A 103 -12.48 -8.10 -3.34
C THR A 103 -12.47 -8.63 -4.76
N THR A 104 -13.58 -9.21 -5.19
CA THR A 104 -13.72 -9.72 -6.56
C THR A 104 -15.11 -9.42 -7.11
N HIS A 105 -15.18 -9.25 -8.41
CA HIS A 105 -16.42 -9.22 -9.18
C HIS A 105 -16.17 -10.01 -10.47
N GLY A 106 -16.80 -11.18 -10.56
CA GLY A 106 -16.70 -12.05 -11.73
C GLY A 106 -17.62 -11.58 -12.85
N LEU A 107 -17.35 -12.07 -14.05
CA LEU A 107 -18.27 -11.90 -15.19
C LEU A 107 -19.42 -12.89 -15.09
N SER A 108 -20.63 -12.44 -15.44
CA SER A 108 -21.76 -13.33 -15.74
C SER A 108 -21.48 -14.15 -17.01
N ASP A 109 -22.24 -15.21 -17.24
CA ASP A 109 -22.14 -16.01 -18.47
C ASP A 109 -22.43 -15.18 -19.73
N GLU A 110 -23.30 -14.18 -19.64
CA GLU A 110 -23.65 -13.27 -20.74
C GLU A 110 -22.50 -12.30 -21.06
N GLU A 111 -21.89 -11.68 -20.03
CA GLU A 111 -20.73 -10.79 -20.19
C GLU A 111 -19.53 -11.57 -20.72
N LEU A 112 -19.32 -12.80 -20.23
CA LEU A 112 -18.25 -13.66 -20.72
C LEU A 112 -18.44 -14.04 -22.20
N ALA A 113 -19.66 -14.33 -22.61
CA ALA A 113 -19.97 -14.71 -23.98
C ALA A 113 -19.91 -13.54 -24.96
N SER A 114 -20.45 -12.39 -24.58
CA SER A 114 -20.52 -11.15 -25.38
C SER A 114 -19.20 -10.39 -25.41
N GLY A 115 -18.45 -10.38 -24.31
CA GLY A 115 -17.31 -9.50 -24.09
C GLY A 115 -17.72 -8.06 -23.78
N ASP A 116 -18.97 -7.83 -23.43
CA ASP A 116 -19.46 -6.53 -22.95
C ASP A 116 -19.37 -6.47 -21.43
N PHE A 117 -18.44 -5.67 -20.93
CA PHE A 117 -18.14 -5.51 -19.50
C PHE A 117 -18.78 -4.28 -18.87
N THR A 118 -19.70 -3.63 -19.57
CA THR A 118 -20.22 -2.30 -19.17
C THR A 118 -20.72 -2.29 -17.74
N GLU A 119 -21.54 -3.26 -17.33
CA GLU A 119 -22.12 -3.29 -15.98
C GLU A 119 -21.08 -3.74 -14.94
N ALA A 120 -20.26 -4.73 -15.25
CA ALA A 120 -19.17 -5.16 -14.37
C ALA A 120 -18.18 -4.01 -14.12
N LEU A 121 -17.85 -3.21 -15.13
CA LEU A 121 -16.94 -2.07 -15.00
C LEU A 121 -17.55 -0.90 -14.20
N LYS A 122 -18.86 -0.67 -14.28
CA LYS A 122 -19.55 0.29 -13.39
C LYS A 122 -19.43 -0.12 -11.92
N TRP A 123 -19.57 -1.41 -11.64
CA TRP A 123 -19.37 -1.93 -10.30
C TRP A 123 -17.94 -1.68 -9.82
N TRP A 124 -16.95 -1.91 -10.69
CA TRP A 124 -15.55 -1.63 -10.36
C TRP A 124 -15.28 -0.15 -10.12
N ASP A 125 -15.92 0.77 -10.87
CA ASP A 125 -15.75 2.20 -10.63
C ASP A 125 -16.20 2.60 -9.22
N GLN A 126 -17.33 2.07 -8.76
CA GLN A 126 -17.82 2.29 -7.40
C GLN A 126 -16.89 1.63 -6.35
N CYS A 127 -16.45 0.42 -6.64
CA CYS A 127 -15.52 -0.33 -5.79
C CYS A 127 -14.20 0.43 -5.61
N ILE A 128 -13.58 0.85 -6.71
CA ILE A 128 -12.31 1.60 -6.71
C ILE A 128 -12.45 2.91 -5.93
N ALA A 129 -13.54 3.66 -6.14
CA ALA A 129 -13.80 4.90 -5.41
C ALA A 129 -13.89 4.66 -3.89
N ALA A 130 -14.61 3.62 -3.46
CA ALA A 130 -14.71 3.26 -2.03
C ALA A 130 -13.37 2.83 -1.43
N HIS A 131 -12.54 2.09 -2.20
CA HIS A 131 -11.21 1.68 -1.74
C HIS A 131 -10.25 2.86 -1.61
N LYS A 132 -10.28 3.79 -2.58
CA LYS A 132 -9.52 5.05 -2.53
C LYS A 132 -9.91 5.88 -1.30
N GLU A 133 -11.21 6.04 -1.04
CA GLU A 133 -11.73 6.77 0.13
C GLU A 133 -11.31 6.10 1.45
N ALA A 134 -11.24 4.76 1.50
CA ALA A 134 -10.73 4.02 2.64
C ALA A 134 -9.19 4.11 2.79
N GLY A 135 -8.48 4.73 1.86
CA GLY A 135 -7.02 4.88 1.89
C GLY A 135 -6.26 3.61 1.51
N MET A 136 -6.88 2.70 0.77
CA MET A 136 -6.25 1.45 0.35
C MET A 136 -5.33 1.65 -0.86
N GLU A 137 -4.16 1.01 -0.82
CA GLU A 137 -3.21 1.03 -1.94
C GLU A 137 -3.49 -0.07 -2.98
N TYR A 138 -4.12 -1.17 -2.55
CA TYR A 138 -4.35 -2.34 -3.40
C TYR A 138 -5.77 -2.87 -3.27
N ILE A 139 -6.28 -3.40 -4.37
CA ILE A 139 -7.45 -4.28 -4.43
C ILE A 139 -6.96 -5.65 -4.86
N VAL A 140 -7.22 -6.67 -4.05
CA VAL A 140 -6.73 -8.03 -4.29
C VAL A 140 -7.88 -8.90 -4.75
N THR A 141 -7.80 -9.42 -5.96
CA THR A 141 -8.74 -10.44 -6.45
C THR A 141 -8.32 -11.82 -5.93
N PRO A 142 -9.05 -12.40 -4.96
CA PRO A 142 -8.63 -13.61 -4.26
C PRO A 142 -8.71 -14.88 -5.09
N TYR A 143 -9.58 -14.89 -6.08
CA TYR A 143 -9.76 -16.02 -6.98
C TYR A 143 -10.35 -15.55 -8.31
N LEU A 144 -10.15 -16.34 -9.34
CA LEU A 144 -10.75 -16.18 -10.65
C LEU A 144 -11.54 -17.45 -11.00
N SER A 145 -12.64 -17.27 -11.73
CA SER A 145 -13.35 -18.42 -12.33
C SER A 145 -12.43 -19.11 -13.33
N VAL A 146 -12.43 -20.45 -13.35
CA VAL A 146 -11.61 -21.21 -14.27
C VAL A 146 -12.18 -21.10 -15.67
N PRO A 147 -11.43 -20.53 -16.65
CA PRO A 147 -11.90 -20.44 -18.04
C PRO A 147 -12.04 -21.82 -18.65
N LYS A 148 -13.14 -22.04 -19.37
CA LYS A 148 -13.43 -23.33 -20.02
C LYS A 148 -12.81 -23.44 -21.42
N THR A 149 -12.52 -22.30 -22.04
CA THR A 149 -11.96 -22.20 -23.38
C THR A 149 -10.86 -21.13 -23.44
N LEU A 150 -10.04 -21.16 -24.50
CA LEU A 150 -9.06 -20.09 -24.75
C LEU A 150 -9.73 -18.73 -25.00
N LYS A 151 -10.94 -18.73 -25.57
CA LYS A 151 -11.73 -17.51 -25.75
C LYS A 151 -12.12 -16.93 -24.40
N ASP A 152 -12.61 -17.74 -23.47
CA ASP A 152 -12.96 -17.29 -22.12
C ASP A 152 -11.74 -16.71 -21.39
N LEU A 153 -10.59 -17.38 -21.52
CA LEU A 153 -9.34 -16.89 -20.95
C LEU A 153 -8.98 -15.52 -21.50
N GLN A 154 -9.06 -15.33 -22.83
CA GLN A 154 -8.79 -14.02 -23.45
C GLN A 154 -9.77 -12.97 -22.93
N THR A 155 -11.07 -13.29 -22.85
CA THR A 155 -12.09 -12.40 -22.32
C THR A 155 -11.81 -11.98 -20.88
N TYR A 156 -11.39 -12.89 -20.00
CA TYR A 156 -10.95 -12.54 -18.64
C TYR A 156 -9.72 -11.65 -18.63
N CYS A 157 -8.73 -11.90 -19.49
CA CYS A 157 -7.55 -11.03 -19.59
C CYS A 157 -7.95 -9.61 -20.01
N ASP A 158 -8.81 -9.48 -21.01
CA ASP A 158 -9.28 -8.18 -21.49
C ASP A 158 -10.07 -7.44 -20.38
N TYR A 159 -10.95 -8.14 -19.68
CA TYR A 159 -11.71 -7.61 -18.55
C TYR A 159 -10.79 -7.08 -17.44
N TYR A 160 -9.85 -7.88 -16.94
CA TYR A 160 -8.98 -7.44 -15.85
C TYR A 160 -7.95 -6.39 -16.30
N ASN A 161 -7.60 -6.33 -17.59
CA ASN A 161 -6.84 -5.22 -18.13
C ASN A 161 -7.61 -3.90 -18.04
N GLU A 162 -8.92 -3.90 -18.33
CA GLU A 162 -9.76 -2.71 -18.18
C GLU A 162 -9.92 -2.31 -16.70
N VAL A 163 -10.11 -3.26 -15.79
CA VAL A 163 -10.13 -3.01 -14.35
C VAL A 163 -8.81 -2.38 -13.90
N GLY A 164 -7.67 -2.94 -14.32
CA GLY A 164 -6.34 -2.41 -13.99
C GLY A 164 -6.12 -0.98 -14.48
N LYS A 165 -6.57 -0.64 -15.70
CA LYS A 165 -6.52 0.75 -16.22
C LYS A 165 -7.31 1.72 -15.34
N ARG A 166 -8.49 1.34 -14.86
CA ARG A 166 -9.33 2.15 -13.98
C ARG A 166 -8.68 2.36 -12.62
N CYS A 167 -8.08 1.32 -12.04
CA CYS A 167 -7.30 1.43 -10.81
C CYS A 167 -6.11 2.41 -10.98
N GLN A 168 -5.41 2.33 -12.11
CA GLN A 168 -4.30 3.25 -12.40
C GLN A 168 -4.78 4.70 -12.58
N ALA A 169 -5.88 4.92 -13.29
CA ALA A 169 -6.47 6.24 -13.45
C ALA A 169 -6.85 6.86 -12.09
N ALA A 170 -7.54 6.12 -11.24
CA ALA A 170 -7.91 6.58 -9.90
C ALA A 170 -6.71 6.95 -9.02
N ARG A 171 -5.55 6.32 -9.21
CA ARG A 171 -4.30 6.62 -8.51
C ARG A 171 -3.63 7.89 -9.01
N SER A 172 -3.79 8.22 -10.30
CA SER A 172 -3.14 9.37 -10.94
C SER A 172 -3.87 10.70 -10.68
N GLU A 173 -5.04 10.67 -10.04
CA GLU A 173 -5.86 11.83 -9.71
C GLU A 173 -5.54 12.40 -8.31
N GLU A 174 -4.44 11.99 -7.71
CA GLU A 174 -3.86 12.54 -6.48
C GLU A 174 -2.80 13.59 -6.81
#